data_2a7a849a2b10d76614d376cc0786cd76
#
_entry.id   2a7a849a2b10d76614d376cc0786cd76
#
_cell.length_a   1.000
_cell.length_b   1.000
_cell.length_c   1.000
_cell.angle_alpha   90.00
_cell.angle_beta   90.00
_cell.angle_gamma   90.00
#
_symmetry.space_group_name_H-M   'P 1'
#
loop_
_entity.id
_entity.type
_entity.pdbx_description
1 polymer ?
#
loop_
_entity_poly.entity_id
_entity_poly.type
_entity_poly.pdbx_seq_one_letter_code
_entity_poly.pdbx_strand_id
1 'polypeptide(L)'
;TGKMFACNHANISPDIMCLSKGLTGGYLPTALAVTTQKIYDAFYSDYQEGKSFMHSHTYCGNPLACSAAIEVLNILEEEPILQNANRNAPYLTNLIREELEDYHYVGDIRSIGLINAIELVQDKASKTSFDSSHRYGYQIYKTALKKGLLLRPLGDILYFNPPLIMTREEMKKAVKICADSIREVMDSI
;
A
#
# COMPACT_ATOMS: atom_id res chain seq x y z
N THR A 1 -1.15 -4.13 -4.89
CA THR A 1 -1.71 -5.50 -4.68
C THR A 1 -1.60 -6.38 -5.93
N GLY A 2 -1.16 -5.88 -7.08
CA GLY A 2 -1.08 -6.62 -8.34
C GLY A 2 -2.39 -6.75 -9.11
N LYS A 3 -3.48 -6.24 -8.58
CA LYS A 3 -4.77 -6.06 -9.26
C LYS A 3 -5.06 -4.58 -9.40
N MET A 4 -5.91 -4.21 -10.37
CA MET A 4 -6.33 -2.81 -10.53
C MET A 4 -6.95 -2.27 -9.24
N PHE A 5 -7.82 -3.03 -8.59
CA PHE A 5 -8.44 -2.70 -7.31
C PHE A 5 -8.35 -3.85 -6.32
N ALA A 6 -8.28 -3.54 -5.03
CA ALA A 6 -8.29 -4.55 -3.97
C ALA A 6 -9.58 -5.40 -3.98
N CYS A 7 -10.71 -4.84 -4.40
CA CYS A 7 -11.98 -5.54 -4.60
C CYS A 7 -11.87 -6.76 -5.51
N ASN A 8 -10.93 -6.73 -6.48
CA ASN A 8 -10.70 -7.86 -7.38
C ASN A 8 -10.12 -9.10 -6.67
N HIS A 9 -9.44 -8.92 -5.52
CA HIS A 9 -8.95 -10.05 -4.71
C HIS A 9 -10.09 -10.71 -3.94
N ALA A 10 -11.04 -9.91 -3.45
CA ALA A 10 -12.21 -10.40 -2.73
C ALA A 10 -13.34 -10.87 -3.65
N ASN A 11 -13.21 -10.66 -4.97
CA ASN A 11 -14.24 -10.94 -5.96
C ASN A 11 -15.59 -10.27 -5.62
N ILE A 12 -15.52 -9.00 -5.21
CA ILE A 12 -16.69 -8.17 -4.89
C ILE A 12 -16.80 -6.99 -5.84
N SER A 13 -18.03 -6.54 -6.08
CA SER A 13 -18.35 -5.32 -6.81
C SER A 13 -19.09 -4.37 -5.87
N PRO A 14 -18.45 -3.30 -5.38
CA PRO A 14 -19.10 -2.37 -4.45
C PRO A 14 -20.12 -1.49 -5.18
N ASP A 15 -21.17 -1.07 -4.49
CA ASP A 15 -22.12 -0.10 -5.00
C ASP A 15 -21.55 1.30 -5.07
N ILE A 16 -20.62 1.63 -4.16
CA ILE A 16 -19.89 2.91 -4.11
C ILE A 16 -18.41 2.60 -3.92
N MET A 17 -17.55 3.18 -4.75
CA MET A 17 -16.10 3.05 -4.68
C MET A 17 -15.43 4.41 -4.60
N CYS A 18 -14.63 4.64 -3.56
CA CYS A 18 -13.82 5.85 -3.44
C CYS A 18 -12.39 5.57 -3.95
N LEU A 19 -11.94 6.37 -4.92
CA LEU A 19 -10.62 6.27 -5.54
C LEU A 19 -9.83 7.55 -5.29
N SER A 20 -8.54 7.42 -4.99
CA SER A 20 -7.64 8.55 -4.79
C SER A 20 -6.17 8.10 -4.89
N LYS A 21 -5.22 8.92 -4.41
CA LYS A 21 -3.77 8.63 -4.30
C LYS A 21 -3.16 8.21 -5.64
N GLY A 22 -3.02 6.90 -5.88
CA GLY A 22 -2.48 6.33 -7.13
C GLY A 22 -3.25 6.75 -8.40
N LEU A 23 -4.48 7.25 -8.26
CA LEU A 23 -5.29 7.72 -9.38
C LEU A 23 -4.59 8.77 -10.25
N THR A 24 -3.76 9.63 -9.65
CA THR A 24 -2.97 10.64 -10.36
C THR A 24 -1.46 10.40 -10.26
N GLY A 25 -1.04 9.17 -9.89
CA GLY A 25 0.38 8.86 -9.66
C GLY A 25 1.02 9.68 -8.54
N GLY A 26 0.21 10.34 -7.69
CA GLY A 26 0.69 11.21 -6.61
C GLY A 26 1.02 12.64 -7.03
N TYR A 27 0.83 13.00 -8.30
CA TYR A 27 1.14 14.35 -8.81
C TYR A 27 0.14 15.41 -8.36
N LEU A 28 -1.16 15.07 -8.32
CA LEU A 28 -2.22 16.03 -8.00
C LEU A 28 -3.22 15.43 -6.99
N PRO A 29 -3.72 16.25 -6.04
CA PRO A 29 -4.74 15.83 -5.09
C PRO A 29 -6.07 15.66 -5.81
N THR A 30 -6.53 14.41 -5.95
CA THR A 30 -7.80 14.08 -6.60
C THR A 30 -8.42 12.87 -5.96
N ALA A 31 -9.74 12.89 -5.84
CA ALA A 31 -10.52 11.74 -5.42
C ALA A 31 -11.78 11.64 -6.28
N LEU A 32 -12.21 10.41 -6.50
CA LEU A 32 -13.47 10.08 -7.18
C LEU A 32 -14.34 9.25 -6.25
N ALA A 33 -15.65 9.51 -6.29
CA ALA A 33 -16.68 8.61 -5.80
C ALA A 33 -17.40 8.02 -7.01
N VAL A 34 -17.13 6.76 -7.30
CA VAL A 34 -17.75 6.02 -8.41
C VAL A 34 -18.92 5.23 -7.88
N THR A 35 -20.07 5.31 -8.53
CA THR A 35 -21.28 4.61 -8.08
C THR A 35 -21.86 3.75 -9.19
N THR A 36 -22.75 2.82 -8.82
CA THR A 36 -23.57 2.09 -9.79
C THR A 36 -24.62 2.99 -10.43
N GLN A 37 -25.09 2.63 -11.63
CA GLN A 37 -26.16 3.33 -12.31
C GLN A 37 -27.42 3.46 -11.43
N LYS A 38 -27.76 2.44 -10.67
CA LYS A 38 -28.89 2.43 -9.71
C LYS A 38 -28.83 3.57 -8.70
N ILE A 39 -27.63 3.88 -8.18
CA ILE A 39 -27.45 4.99 -7.22
C ILE A 39 -27.54 6.32 -7.95
N TYR A 40 -26.90 6.44 -9.13
CA TYR A 40 -26.97 7.64 -9.95
C TYR A 40 -28.43 7.99 -10.31
N ASP A 41 -29.22 7.02 -10.75
CA ASP A 41 -30.63 7.21 -11.16
C ASP A 41 -31.51 7.71 -10.02
N ALA A 42 -31.15 7.42 -8.77
CA ALA A 42 -31.89 7.94 -7.61
C ALA A 42 -31.82 9.47 -7.47
N PHE A 43 -30.80 10.08 -8.03
CA PHE A 43 -30.56 11.54 -8.02
C PHE A 43 -30.84 12.20 -9.38
N TYR A 44 -30.98 11.41 -10.44
CA TYR A 44 -31.24 11.89 -11.80
C TYR A 44 -32.75 12.05 -12.03
N SER A 45 -33.20 13.29 -12.08
CA SER A 45 -34.63 13.61 -12.19
C SER A 45 -34.82 15.00 -12.78
N ASP A 46 -36.06 15.34 -13.14
CA ASP A 46 -36.42 16.70 -13.51
C ASP A 46 -36.18 17.68 -12.35
N TYR A 47 -35.80 18.89 -12.66
CA TYR A 47 -35.46 19.92 -11.68
C TYR A 47 -36.52 20.14 -10.61
N GLN A 48 -37.83 20.08 -10.98
CA GLN A 48 -38.92 20.28 -10.06
C GLN A 48 -39.06 19.20 -8.99
N GLU A 49 -38.46 18.03 -9.20
CA GLU A 49 -38.52 16.94 -8.22
C GLU A 49 -37.52 17.12 -7.03
N GLY A 50 -36.56 18.05 -7.18
CA GLY A 50 -35.64 18.42 -6.09
C GLY A 50 -34.71 17.29 -5.62
N LYS A 51 -34.41 16.30 -6.46
CA LYS A 51 -33.59 15.13 -6.09
C LYS A 51 -32.10 15.29 -6.34
N SER A 52 -31.65 16.46 -6.80
CA SER A 52 -30.23 16.70 -7.15
C SER A 52 -29.30 16.44 -5.96
N PHE A 53 -28.21 15.72 -6.21
CA PHE A 53 -27.16 15.52 -5.21
C PHE A 53 -26.29 16.78 -5.09
N MET A 54 -26.58 17.62 -4.10
CA MET A 54 -25.98 18.94 -3.90
C MET A 54 -24.68 18.84 -3.08
N HIS A 55 -23.71 18.06 -3.58
CA HIS A 55 -22.40 17.87 -2.92
C HIS A 55 -21.27 18.09 -3.91
N SER A 56 -20.55 19.21 -3.74
CA SER A 56 -19.40 19.55 -4.56
C SER A 56 -18.52 20.59 -3.86
N HIS A 57 -17.34 20.84 -4.42
CA HIS A 57 -16.47 21.96 -4.06
C HIS A 57 -15.89 22.62 -5.33
N THR A 58 -15.29 23.79 -5.19
CA THR A 58 -14.79 24.60 -6.30
C THR A 58 -13.88 23.86 -7.27
N TYR A 59 -13.10 22.90 -6.78
CA TYR A 59 -12.12 22.16 -7.59
C TYR A 59 -12.65 20.83 -8.17
N CYS A 60 -13.94 20.52 -8.01
CA CYS A 60 -14.53 19.36 -8.66
C CYS A 60 -14.38 19.45 -10.18
N GLY A 61 -13.97 18.36 -10.81
CA GLY A 61 -13.74 18.30 -12.26
C GLY A 61 -12.54 19.12 -12.74
N ASN A 62 -11.55 19.39 -11.87
CA ASN A 62 -10.34 20.10 -12.25
C ASN A 62 -9.66 19.41 -13.44
N PRO A 63 -9.51 20.10 -14.60
CA PRO A 63 -9.04 19.47 -15.84
C PRO A 63 -7.59 18.98 -15.74
N LEU A 64 -6.72 19.63 -14.98
CA LEU A 64 -5.33 19.19 -14.79
C LEU A 64 -5.29 17.85 -14.05
N ALA A 65 -6.08 17.73 -12.99
CA ALA A 65 -6.16 16.50 -12.20
C ALA A 65 -6.83 15.35 -12.99
N CYS A 66 -7.85 15.66 -13.78
CA CYS A 66 -8.48 14.70 -14.68
C CYS A 66 -7.52 14.22 -15.77
N SER A 67 -6.74 15.12 -16.38
CA SER A 67 -5.73 14.76 -17.38
C SER A 67 -4.64 13.85 -16.78
N ALA A 68 -4.14 14.16 -15.57
CA ALA A 68 -3.18 13.31 -14.89
C ALA A 68 -3.74 11.92 -14.56
N ALA A 69 -5.02 11.84 -14.17
CA ALA A 69 -5.68 10.56 -13.91
C ALA A 69 -5.85 9.73 -15.20
N ILE A 70 -6.24 10.35 -16.30
CA ILE A 70 -6.36 9.68 -17.59
C ILE A 70 -5.01 9.13 -18.03
N GLU A 71 -3.94 9.91 -17.90
CA GLU A 71 -2.60 9.47 -18.30
C GLU A 71 -2.11 8.29 -17.42
N VAL A 72 -2.37 8.29 -16.13
CA VAL A 72 -2.06 7.14 -15.26
C VAL A 72 -2.80 5.88 -15.71
N LEU A 73 -4.08 6.02 -16.13
CA LEU A 73 -4.85 4.89 -16.65
C LEU A 73 -4.28 4.37 -17.97
N ASN A 74 -3.89 5.27 -18.89
CA ASN A 74 -3.23 4.91 -20.14
C ASN A 74 -1.94 4.14 -19.89
N ILE A 75 -1.07 4.63 -19.01
CA ILE A 75 0.19 3.96 -18.63
C ILE A 75 -0.09 2.55 -18.07
N LEU A 76 -1.09 2.40 -17.19
CA LEU A 76 -1.44 1.10 -16.62
C LEU A 76 -2.02 0.11 -17.66
N GLU A 77 -2.63 0.61 -18.74
CA GLU A 77 -3.15 -0.19 -19.85
C GLU A 77 -2.07 -0.56 -20.86
N GLU A 78 -1.21 0.41 -21.22
CA GLU A 78 -0.18 0.26 -22.26
C GLU A 78 1.09 -0.43 -21.76
N GLU A 79 1.47 -0.23 -20.47
CA GLU A 79 2.68 -0.80 -19.89
C GLU A 79 2.40 -2.00 -18.98
N PRO A 80 3.28 -3.00 -18.93
CA PRO A 80 3.07 -4.22 -18.14
C PRO A 80 3.35 -4.02 -16.64
N ILE A 81 2.93 -2.87 -16.06
CA ILE A 81 3.23 -2.50 -14.66
C ILE A 81 2.62 -3.50 -13.67
N LEU A 82 1.32 -3.80 -13.80
CA LEU A 82 0.64 -4.74 -12.91
C LEU A 82 1.15 -6.17 -13.10
N GLN A 83 1.46 -6.57 -14.34
CA GLN A 83 2.04 -7.88 -14.65
C GLN A 83 3.43 -8.02 -14.02
N ASN A 84 4.26 -6.97 -14.10
CA ASN A 84 5.58 -6.94 -13.48
C ASN A 84 5.48 -6.99 -11.95
N ALA A 85 4.56 -6.24 -11.35
CA ALA A 85 4.29 -6.29 -9.93
C ALA A 85 3.89 -7.70 -9.47
N ASN A 86 2.97 -8.34 -10.19
CA ASN A 86 2.55 -9.73 -9.91
C ASN A 86 3.70 -10.73 -10.01
N ARG A 87 4.57 -10.61 -11.02
CA ARG A 87 5.74 -11.48 -11.21
C ARG A 87 6.78 -11.29 -10.11
N ASN A 88 6.92 -10.06 -9.60
CA ASN A 88 7.92 -9.72 -8.58
C ASN A 88 7.41 -9.88 -7.13
N ALA A 89 6.10 -9.95 -6.93
CA ALA A 89 5.52 -10.10 -5.59
C ALA A 89 6.03 -11.35 -4.84
N PRO A 90 5.98 -12.57 -5.39
CA PRO A 90 6.51 -13.75 -4.70
C PRO A 90 8.03 -13.66 -4.50
N TYR A 91 8.75 -13.03 -5.41
CA TYR A 91 10.20 -12.82 -5.27
C TYR A 91 10.52 -11.95 -4.04
N LEU A 92 9.83 -10.81 -3.87
CA LEU A 92 10.02 -9.93 -2.71
C LEU A 92 9.67 -10.65 -1.40
N THR A 93 8.53 -11.37 -1.38
CA THR A 93 8.10 -12.12 -0.20
C THR A 93 9.11 -13.20 0.19
N ASN A 94 9.65 -13.93 -0.79
CA ASN A 94 10.67 -14.96 -0.54
C ASN A 94 11.96 -14.35 0.02
N LEU A 95 12.44 -13.24 -0.53
CA LEU A 95 13.61 -12.54 0.01
C LEU A 95 13.42 -12.13 1.48
N ILE A 96 12.24 -11.63 1.84
CA ILE A 96 11.93 -11.25 3.22
C ILE A 96 11.91 -12.48 4.12
N ARG A 97 11.32 -13.59 3.66
CA ARG A 97 11.28 -14.86 4.42
C ARG A 97 12.66 -15.47 4.61
N GLU A 98 13.46 -15.54 3.55
CA GLU A 98 14.85 -16.05 3.60
C GLU A 98 15.71 -15.30 4.63
N GLU A 99 15.49 -13.98 4.78
CA GLU A 99 16.25 -13.17 5.73
C GLU A 99 15.70 -13.20 7.16
N LEU A 100 14.38 -13.34 7.34
CA LEU A 100 13.73 -12.98 8.59
C LEU A 100 12.78 -14.04 9.17
N GLU A 101 12.37 -15.09 8.41
CA GLU A 101 11.35 -16.03 8.88
C GLU A 101 11.77 -16.78 10.15
N ASP A 102 13.05 -17.10 10.26
CA ASP A 102 13.60 -17.82 11.42
C ASP A 102 14.09 -16.89 12.55
N TYR A 103 14.03 -15.56 12.33
CA TYR A 103 14.47 -14.63 13.36
C TYR A 103 13.48 -14.63 14.53
N HIS A 104 13.99 -14.80 15.74
CA HIS A 104 13.17 -15.09 16.93
C HIS A 104 12.18 -13.97 17.32
N TYR A 105 12.47 -12.74 16.94
CA TYR A 105 11.57 -11.60 17.17
C TYR A 105 10.56 -11.37 16.03
N VAL A 106 10.56 -12.18 14.99
CA VAL A 106 9.56 -12.09 13.91
C VAL A 106 8.47 -13.12 14.13
N GLY A 107 7.28 -12.63 14.50
CA GLY A 107 6.10 -13.45 14.78
C GLY A 107 5.27 -13.83 13.58
N ASP A 108 5.26 -12.96 12.55
CA ASP A 108 4.52 -13.23 11.31
C ASP A 108 5.06 -12.41 10.13
N ILE A 109 4.94 -12.99 8.92
CA ILE A 109 5.22 -12.32 7.65
C ILE A 109 4.02 -12.52 6.73
N ARG A 110 3.30 -11.44 6.44
CA ARG A 110 2.10 -11.42 5.60
C ARG A 110 2.35 -10.66 4.31
N SER A 111 1.71 -11.09 3.22
CA SER A 111 1.85 -10.38 1.95
C SER A 111 0.58 -10.38 1.11
N ILE A 112 0.41 -9.34 0.31
CA ILE A 112 -0.53 -9.25 -0.80
C ILE A 112 0.10 -8.42 -1.92
N GLY A 113 0.38 -9.04 -3.05
CA GLY A 113 1.16 -8.40 -4.11
C GLY A 113 2.54 -7.97 -3.58
N LEU A 114 2.95 -6.74 -3.89
CA LEU A 114 4.21 -6.18 -3.38
C LEU A 114 4.12 -5.68 -1.93
N ILE A 115 2.93 -5.62 -1.33
CA ILE A 115 2.78 -5.23 0.06
C ILE A 115 3.18 -6.43 0.93
N ASN A 116 4.17 -6.24 1.79
CA ASN A 116 4.63 -7.23 2.75
C ASN A 116 4.69 -6.59 4.13
N ALA A 117 4.21 -7.28 5.15
CA ALA A 117 4.26 -6.84 6.55
C ALA A 117 5.03 -7.85 7.38
N ILE A 118 5.94 -7.34 8.21
CA ILE A 118 6.78 -8.08 9.15
C ILE A 118 6.33 -7.66 10.54
N GLU A 119 5.75 -8.55 11.29
CA GLU A 119 5.26 -8.31 12.65
C GLU A 119 6.32 -8.74 13.67
N LEU A 120 6.78 -7.76 14.47
CA LEU A 120 7.75 -8.02 15.52
C LEU A 120 7.01 -8.39 16.81
N VAL A 121 7.53 -9.38 17.51
CA VAL A 121 6.98 -9.90 18.76
C VAL A 121 8.09 -10.13 19.79
N GLN A 122 7.76 -10.04 21.06
CA GLN A 122 8.65 -10.35 22.17
C GLN A 122 8.89 -11.86 22.26
N ASP A 123 7.84 -12.64 22.04
CA ASP A 123 7.89 -14.10 22.05
C ASP A 123 7.12 -14.66 20.85
N LYS A 124 7.81 -15.44 20.04
CA LYS A 124 7.28 -15.97 18.77
C LYS A 124 6.24 -17.07 19.00
N ALA A 125 6.37 -17.87 20.04
CA ALA A 125 5.48 -19.00 20.28
C ALA A 125 4.09 -18.53 20.76
N SER A 126 4.06 -17.56 21.67
CA SER A 126 2.83 -16.98 22.20
C SER A 126 2.32 -15.80 21.39
N LYS A 127 3.13 -15.29 20.43
CA LYS A 127 2.89 -14.04 19.69
C LYS A 127 2.70 -12.81 20.60
N THR A 128 3.35 -12.81 21.75
CA THR A 128 3.29 -11.70 22.70
C THR A 128 3.94 -10.46 22.10
N SER A 129 3.20 -9.36 22.03
CA SER A 129 3.69 -8.07 21.55
C SER A 129 4.66 -7.44 22.54
N PHE A 130 5.53 -6.57 22.07
CA PHE A 130 6.34 -5.71 22.93
C PHE A 130 5.49 -4.65 23.62
N ASP A 131 5.99 -4.10 24.73
CA ASP A 131 5.43 -2.87 25.29
C ASP A 131 5.61 -1.74 24.27
N SER A 132 4.51 -1.09 23.91
CA SER A 132 4.48 -0.05 22.89
C SER A 132 5.33 1.19 23.23
N SER A 133 5.68 1.38 24.52
CA SER A 133 6.56 2.47 24.99
C SER A 133 7.97 2.34 24.41
N HIS A 134 8.44 1.15 24.10
CA HIS A 134 9.76 0.91 23.51
C HIS A 134 9.84 1.40 22.05
N ARG A 135 8.73 1.36 21.30
CA ARG A 135 8.66 1.84 19.91
C ARG A 135 9.75 1.23 19.02
N TYR A 136 9.97 -0.06 19.09
CA TYR A 136 11.03 -0.74 18.31
C TYR A 136 10.88 -0.52 16.81
N GLY A 137 9.68 -0.60 16.27
CA GLY A 137 9.44 -0.29 14.86
C GLY A 137 9.94 1.10 14.46
N TYR A 138 9.77 2.11 15.32
CA TYR A 138 10.28 3.46 15.07
C TYR A 138 11.82 3.53 15.17
N GLN A 139 12.44 2.79 16.07
CA GLN A 139 13.90 2.73 16.18
C GLN A 139 14.49 2.08 14.93
N ILE A 140 13.91 0.98 14.46
CA ILE A 140 14.30 0.30 13.23
C ILE A 140 14.13 1.23 12.02
N TYR A 141 13.02 1.97 11.93
CA TYR A 141 12.83 2.98 10.89
C TYR A 141 13.98 4.00 10.86
N LYS A 142 14.37 4.56 12.01
CA LYS A 142 15.48 5.51 12.08
C LYS A 142 16.81 4.90 11.64
N THR A 143 17.06 3.66 12.01
CA THR A 143 18.27 2.93 11.61
C THR A 143 18.29 2.64 10.13
N ALA A 144 17.17 2.16 9.56
CA ALA A 144 17.03 1.94 8.12
C ALA A 144 17.17 3.23 7.30
N LEU A 145 16.62 4.35 7.80
CA LEU A 145 16.72 5.65 7.14
C LEU A 145 18.17 6.11 7.00
N LYS A 146 19.01 5.91 8.03
CA LYS A 146 20.45 6.21 7.96
C LYS A 146 21.19 5.37 6.90
N LYS A 147 20.66 4.18 6.60
CA LYS A 147 21.18 3.26 5.57
C LYS A 147 20.56 3.49 4.19
N GLY A 148 19.68 4.49 4.05
CA GLY A 148 19.04 4.88 2.79
C GLY A 148 17.73 4.16 2.47
N LEU A 149 17.08 3.52 3.46
CA LEU A 149 15.77 2.90 3.30
C LEU A 149 14.71 3.63 4.14
N LEU A 150 13.72 4.21 3.47
CA LEU A 150 12.54 4.77 4.12
C LEU A 150 11.50 3.66 4.37
N LEU A 151 11.35 3.27 5.62
CA LEU A 151 10.28 2.39 6.09
C LEU A 151 9.17 3.22 6.77
N ARG A 152 7.99 2.64 6.89
CA ARG A 152 6.89 3.26 7.62
C ARG A 152 6.27 2.24 8.59
N PRO A 153 6.74 2.17 9.84
CA PRO A 153 6.18 1.25 10.82
C PRO A 153 4.77 1.66 11.27
N LEU A 154 3.95 0.66 11.58
CA LEU A 154 2.69 0.79 12.32
C LEU A 154 2.87 0.08 13.66
N GLY A 155 3.24 0.82 14.72
CA GLY A 155 3.74 0.21 15.95
C GLY A 155 5.00 -0.60 15.64
N ASP A 156 4.98 -1.88 16.00
CA ASP A 156 6.07 -2.83 15.74
C ASP A 156 5.83 -3.72 14.51
N ILE A 157 4.94 -3.29 13.62
CA ILE A 157 4.75 -3.88 12.30
C ILE A 157 5.50 -3.04 11.27
N LEU A 158 6.54 -3.59 10.68
CA LEU A 158 7.26 -3.00 9.56
C LEU A 158 6.62 -3.47 8.25
N TYR A 159 6.39 -2.57 7.31
CA TYR A 159 5.85 -3.01 6.04
C TYR A 159 6.54 -2.38 4.83
N PHE A 160 6.62 -3.17 3.78
CA PHE A 160 6.99 -2.74 2.45
C PHE A 160 5.74 -2.35 1.67
N ASN A 161 5.77 -1.20 1.05
CA ASN A 161 4.81 -0.75 0.04
C ASN A 161 5.59 -0.02 -1.07
N PRO A 162 6.40 -0.78 -1.83
CA PRO A 162 7.32 -0.21 -2.80
C PRO A 162 6.57 0.28 -4.05
N PRO A 163 7.22 1.14 -4.87
CA PRO A 163 6.75 1.44 -6.21
C PRO A 163 6.53 0.16 -7.03
N LEU A 164 5.48 0.12 -7.85
CA LEU A 164 5.14 -1.05 -8.68
C LEU A 164 6.23 -1.41 -9.70
N ILE A 165 7.08 -0.44 -10.05
CA ILE A 165 8.19 -0.56 -11.00
C ILE A 165 9.53 -0.92 -10.35
N MET A 166 9.56 -1.17 -9.03
CA MET A 166 10.79 -1.50 -8.31
C MET A 166 11.49 -2.71 -8.92
N THR A 167 12.79 -2.60 -9.17
CA THR A 167 13.61 -3.66 -9.73
C THR A 167 13.97 -4.72 -8.68
N ARG A 168 14.37 -5.91 -9.11
CA ARG A 168 14.81 -6.99 -8.20
C ARG A 168 16.07 -6.63 -7.42
N GLU A 169 16.99 -5.87 -8.02
CA GLU A 169 18.19 -5.36 -7.36
C GLU A 169 17.85 -4.40 -6.23
N GLU A 170 16.90 -3.49 -6.48
CA GLU A 170 16.40 -2.57 -5.45
C GLU A 170 15.66 -3.33 -4.34
N MET A 171 14.87 -4.36 -4.68
CA MET A 171 14.21 -5.23 -3.70
C MET A 171 15.22 -5.93 -2.79
N LYS A 172 16.27 -6.54 -3.35
CA LYS A 172 17.36 -7.17 -2.58
C LYS A 172 18.01 -6.17 -1.64
N LYS A 173 18.36 -4.99 -2.14
CA LYS A 173 18.98 -3.93 -1.34
C LYS A 173 18.07 -3.49 -0.20
N ALA A 174 16.79 -3.25 -0.49
CA ALA A 174 15.81 -2.81 0.50
C ALA A 174 15.59 -3.86 1.60
N VAL A 175 15.43 -5.13 1.23
CA VAL A 175 15.24 -6.24 2.18
C VAL A 175 16.48 -6.40 3.05
N LYS A 176 17.68 -6.36 2.45
CA LYS A 176 18.95 -6.45 3.21
C LYS A 176 19.07 -5.33 4.23
N ILE A 177 18.83 -4.07 3.85
CA ILE A 177 18.88 -2.93 4.77
C ILE A 177 17.83 -3.08 5.89
N CYS A 178 16.63 -3.55 5.56
CA CYS A 178 15.57 -3.78 6.54
C CYS A 178 16.00 -4.84 7.56
N ALA A 179 16.46 -6.01 7.09
CA ALA A 179 16.89 -7.11 7.94
C ALA A 179 18.06 -6.73 8.85
N ASP A 180 19.08 -6.05 8.31
CA ASP A 180 20.22 -5.55 9.07
C ASP A 180 19.81 -4.50 10.12
N SER A 181 18.79 -3.69 9.82
CA SER A 181 18.28 -2.69 10.76
C SER A 181 17.44 -3.30 11.86
N ILE A 182 16.68 -4.37 11.56
CA ILE A 182 15.96 -5.16 12.57
C ILE A 182 16.96 -5.77 13.53
N ARG A 183 17.96 -6.51 13.02
CA ARG A 183 18.98 -7.16 13.85
C ARG A 183 19.74 -6.16 14.72
N GLU A 184 20.19 -5.04 14.15
CA GLU A 184 20.94 -4.01 14.88
C GLU A 184 20.16 -3.44 16.09
N VAL A 185 18.84 -3.25 15.94
CA VAL A 185 18.03 -2.74 17.04
C VAL A 185 17.64 -3.83 18.00
N MET A 186 17.22 -4.99 17.51
CA MET A 186 16.65 -6.05 18.34
C MET A 186 17.69 -6.90 19.06
N ASP A 187 18.91 -7.03 18.52
CA ASP A 187 20.01 -7.74 19.20
C ASP A 187 20.66 -6.87 20.30
N SER A 188 20.22 -5.61 20.45
CA SER A 188 20.68 -4.70 21.51
C SER A 188 19.80 -4.70 22.77
N ILE A 189 18.74 -5.52 22.83
CA ILE A 189 17.76 -5.57 23.92
C ILE A 189 17.89 -6.81 24.80
#